data_7fb71a6d7e37fdceba96af614f9e7113
#
_entry.id   7fb71a6d7e37fdceba96af614f9e7113
#
_cell.length_a   1.000
_cell.length_b   1.000
_cell.length_c   1.000
_cell.angle_alpha   90.00
_cell.angle_beta   90.00
_cell.angle_gamma   90.00
#
_symmetry.space_group_name_H-M   'P 1'
#
loop_
_entity.id
_entity.type
_entity.pdbx_description
1 polymer ?
#
loop_
_entity_poly.entity_id
_entity_poly.type
_entity_poly.pdbx_seq_one_letter_code
_entity_poly.pdbx_strand_id
1 'polypeptide(L)'
;MHEPLAFVPGALAQTGRVALVTGGERGVGAAVVRALASRGYAVAIHAHGSLQEARVLADQLAAAGVPSLAVTANLRDEGPVRAMVQRVADHFGRIDAVVTCAAIRHAGPLEEVTADDLRTHFDINCGGAFVAAQEAGAFMVRQPEGGGIIMMGDSAVDRPRTGSAAFLASQGAIPAMTRSLAVEFAAHNPRVRANCVLSDAAGHREGTVEHVAHAVLFLLENQFINGICLPVDGGGPLA
;
A
#
# COMPACT_ATOMS: atom_id res chain seq x y z
N MET A 1 6.84 11.75 24.31
CA MET A 1 6.40 10.33 24.36
C MET A 1 5.03 10.26 23.72
N HIS A 2 4.97 9.86 22.44
CA HIS A 2 3.69 9.54 21.79
C HIS A 2 3.36 8.11 22.18
N GLU A 3 2.24 7.90 22.86
CA GLU A 3 1.68 6.56 22.99
C GLU A 3 1.42 6.02 21.59
N PRO A 4 1.84 4.77 21.28
CA PRO A 4 1.40 4.11 20.06
C PRO A 4 -0.12 4.10 20.08
N LEU A 5 -0.75 4.34 18.90
CA LEU A 5 -2.19 4.17 18.72
C LEU A 5 -2.56 2.77 19.22
N ALA A 6 -2.92 2.70 20.50
CA ALA A 6 -3.34 1.46 21.12
C ALA A 6 -4.62 1.03 20.39
N PHE A 7 -4.57 -0.13 19.74
CA PHE A 7 -5.77 -0.81 19.28
C PHE A 7 -6.67 -1.03 20.49
N VAL A 8 -7.69 -0.19 20.64
CA VAL A 8 -8.70 -0.33 21.69
C VAL A 8 -9.77 -1.28 21.15
N PRO A 9 -9.87 -2.52 21.68
CA PRO A 9 -10.97 -3.41 21.35
C PRO A 9 -12.23 -2.86 22.02
N GLY A 10 -13.08 -2.22 21.25
CA GLY A 10 -14.37 -1.73 21.74
C GLY A 10 -15.25 -1.36 20.57
N ALA A 11 -16.25 -2.20 20.30
CA ALA A 11 -17.40 -1.96 19.40
C ALA A 11 -17.08 -1.07 18.18
N LEU A 12 -16.11 -1.51 17.35
CA LEU A 12 -15.85 -0.87 16.07
C LEU A 12 -17.10 -1.09 15.22
N ALA A 13 -17.83 -0.01 14.95
CA ALA A 13 -18.89 -0.05 13.96
C ALA A 13 -18.25 -0.49 12.64
N GLN A 14 -18.52 -1.73 12.22
CA GLN A 14 -18.04 -2.22 10.93
C GLN A 14 -18.65 -1.35 9.84
N THR A 15 -17.81 -0.67 9.09
CA THR A 15 -18.27 0.23 8.01
C THR A 15 -18.75 -0.56 6.79
N GLY A 16 -18.57 -1.86 6.77
CA GLY A 16 -18.78 -2.72 5.59
C GLY A 16 -17.74 -2.51 4.49
N ARG A 17 -16.73 -1.63 4.72
CA ARG A 17 -15.65 -1.36 3.76
C ARG A 17 -14.54 -2.40 3.86
N VAL A 18 -13.89 -2.68 2.75
CA VAL A 18 -12.83 -3.67 2.60
C VAL A 18 -11.56 -3.03 2.09
N ALA A 19 -10.43 -3.35 2.72
CA ALA A 19 -9.11 -2.91 2.27
C ALA A 19 -8.19 -4.09 1.99
N LEU A 20 -7.43 -4.02 0.89
CA LEU A 20 -6.31 -4.91 0.58
C LEU A 20 -5.00 -4.15 0.83
N VAL A 21 -4.08 -4.74 1.59
CA VAL A 21 -2.74 -4.17 1.83
C VAL A 21 -1.69 -5.17 1.36
N THR A 22 -0.93 -4.82 0.31
CA THR A 22 0.21 -5.65 -0.10
C THR A 22 1.41 -5.41 0.83
N GLY A 23 2.16 -6.47 1.18
CA GLY A 23 3.21 -6.35 2.21
C GLY A 23 2.66 -5.94 3.57
N GLY A 24 1.41 -6.36 3.87
CA GLY A 24 0.69 -5.98 5.08
C GLY A 24 1.11 -6.72 6.34
N GLU A 25 2.00 -7.70 6.23
CA GLU A 25 2.40 -8.59 7.33
C GLU A 25 3.36 -7.94 8.32
N ARG A 26 4.08 -6.89 7.92
CA ARG A 26 5.12 -6.25 8.78
C ARG A 26 5.34 -4.76 8.46
N GLY A 27 6.10 -4.09 9.34
CA GLY A 27 6.56 -2.72 9.14
C GLY A 27 5.41 -1.74 8.87
N VAL A 28 5.59 -0.87 7.86
CA VAL A 28 4.59 0.11 7.45
C VAL A 28 3.28 -0.56 7.05
N GLY A 29 3.34 -1.69 6.30
CA GLY A 29 2.13 -2.41 5.89
C GLY A 29 1.30 -2.89 7.07
N ALA A 30 1.92 -3.44 8.11
CA ALA A 30 1.20 -3.88 9.31
C ALA A 30 0.60 -2.70 10.10
N ALA A 31 1.30 -1.55 10.15
CA ALA A 31 0.75 -0.34 10.74
C ALA A 31 -0.48 0.17 9.97
N VAL A 32 -0.42 0.16 8.63
CA VAL A 32 -1.55 0.50 7.74
C VAL A 32 -2.72 -0.46 7.97
N VAL A 33 -2.47 -1.78 8.04
CA VAL A 33 -3.50 -2.79 8.33
C VAL A 33 -4.21 -2.49 9.65
N ARG A 34 -3.46 -2.24 10.74
CA ARG A 34 -4.03 -1.90 12.05
C ARG A 34 -4.82 -0.58 12.02
N ALA A 35 -4.30 0.41 11.33
CA ALA A 35 -4.96 1.71 11.18
C ALA A 35 -6.29 1.59 10.42
N LEU A 36 -6.33 0.84 9.32
CA LEU A 36 -7.56 0.55 8.56
C LEU A 36 -8.57 -0.24 9.41
N ALA A 37 -8.10 -1.26 10.13
CA ALA A 37 -8.93 -2.03 11.05
C ALA A 37 -9.55 -1.14 12.13
N SER A 38 -8.79 -0.19 12.71
CA SER A 38 -9.30 0.77 13.69
C SER A 38 -10.35 1.74 13.13
N ARG A 39 -10.45 1.86 11.80
CA ARG A 39 -11.49 2.64 11.10
C ARG A 39 -12.66 1.76 10.60
N GLY A 40 -12.74 0.52 11.07
CA GLY A 40 -13.83 -0.40 10.78
C GLY A 40 -13.76 -1.05 9.40
N TYR A 41 -12.61 -1.05 8.74
CA TYR A 41 -12.41 -1.85 7.54
C TYR A 41 -12.24 -3.32 7.87
N ALA A 42 -12.87 -4.19 7.08
CA ALA A 42 -12.38 -5.55 6.90
C ALA A 42 -11.05 -5.50 6.13
N VAL A 43 -10.08 -6.34 6.46
CA VAL A 43 -8.73 -6.23 5.87
C VAL A 43 -8.24 -7.53 5.27
N ALA A 44 -7.79 -7.46 4.01
CA ALA A 44 -7.00 -8.50 3.37
C ALA A 44 -5.52 -8.16 3.50
N ILE A 45 -4.74 -9.07 4.05
CA ILE A 45 -3.32 -8.89 4.39
C ILE A 45 -2.50 -9.76 3.45
N HIS A 46 -1.78 -9.14 2.53
CA HIS A 46 -0.92 -9.89 1.62
C HIS A 46 0.50 -9.99 2.18
N ALA A 47 1.07 -11.20 2.05
CA ALA A 47 2.48 -11.50 2.26
C ALA A 47 3.05 -12.28 1.06
N HIS A 48 4.30 -12.02 0.70
CA HIS A 48 4.95 -12.74 -0.41
C HIS A 48 5.45 -14.12 0.00
N GLY A 49 6.30 -14.23 0.99
CA GLY A 49 7.01 -15.49 1.32
C GLY A 49 6.45 -16.23 2.54
N SER A 50 5.87 -15.53 3.48
CA SER A 50 5.38 -16.08 4.75
C SER A 50 3.91 -15.76 4.98
N LEU A 51 3.04 -16.61 4.43
CA LEU A 51 1.61 -16.54 4.75
C LEU A 51 1.36 -16.63 6.26
N GLN A 52 2.29 -17.21 7.01
CA GLN A 52 2.17 -17.36 8.46
C GLN A 52 2.15 -16.02 9.20
N GLU A 53 3.02 -15.06 8.83
CA GLU A 53 3.01 -13.72 9.46
C GLU A 53 1.70 -12.98 9.18
N ALA A 54 1.21 -13.04 7.93
CA ALA A 54 -0.09 -12.47 7.58
C ALA A 54 -1.25 -13.15 8.33
N ARG A 55 -1.20 -14.48 8.52
CA ARG A 55 -2.20 -15.22 9.30
C ARG A 55 -2.21 -14.81 10.77
N VAL A 56 -1.04 -14.71 11.40
CA VAL A 56 -0.93 -14.27 12.79
C VAL A 56 -1.59 -12.91 12.99
N LEU A 57 -1.33 -11.96 12.08
CA LEU A 57 -1.97 -10.63 12.17
C LEU A 57 -3.48 -10.70 11.90
N ALA A 58 -3.92 -11.50 10.90
CA ALA A 58 -5.33 -11.70 10.62
C ALA A 58 -6.07 -12.33 11.81
N ASP A 59 -5.49 -13.33 12.45
CA ASP A 59 -6.08 -14.00 13.63
C ASP A 59 -6.18 -13.03 14.82
N GLN A 60 -5.17 -12.18 15.03
CA GLN A 60 -5.22 -11.12 16.06
C GLN A 60 -6.37 -10.15 15.82
N LEU A 61 -6.58 -9.72 14.57
CA LEU A 61 -7.65 -8.81 14.21
C LEU A 61 -9.03 -9.50 14.29
N ALA A 62 -9.13 -10.74 13.86
CA ALA A 62 -10.35 -11.54 13.97
C ALA A 62 -10.76 -11.76 15.43
N ALA A 63 -9.80 -12.02 16.34
CA ALA A 63 -10.04 -12.11 17.77
C ALA A 63 -10.55 -10.79 18.38
N ALA A 64 -10.23 -9.66 17.75
CA ALA A 64 -10.74 -8.33 18.10
C ALA A 64 -12.04 -7.96 17.36
N GLY A 65 -12.65 -8.91 16.63
CA GLY A 65 -13.91 -8.71 15.92
C GLY A 65 -13.78 -8.03 14.55
N VAL A 66 -12.56 -7.90 13.99
CA VAL A 66 -12.34 -7.34 12.67
C VAL A 66 -12.26 -8.47 11.62
N PRO A 67 -13.17 -8.51 10.63
CA PRO A 67 -13.06 -9.49 9.55
C PRO A 67 -11.74 -9.36 8.81
N SER A 68 -10.99 -10.45 8.69
CA SER A 68 -9.63 -10.42 8.17
C SER A 68 -9.34 -11.64 7.31
N LEU A 69 -8.54 -11.46 6.25
CA LEU A 69 -8.14 -12.52 5.32
C LEU A 69 -6.64 -12.43 5.04
N ALA A 70 -5.89 -13.50 5.29
CA ALA A 70 -4.51 -13.61 4.83
C ALA A 70 -4.48 -14.14 3.39
N VAL A 71 -3.75 -13.47 2.52
CA VAL A 71 -3.57 -13.82 1.10
C VAL A 71 -2.09 -13.80 0.73
N THR A 72 -1.74 -14.54 -0.33
CA THR A 72 -0.37 -14.57 -0.86
C THR A 72 -0.38 -14.46 -2.37
N ALA A 73 0.62 -13.79 -2.92
CA ALA A 73 0.92 -13.74 -4.34
C ALA A 73 2.41 -13.43 -4.54
N ASN A 74 3.02 -13.92 -5.62
CA ASN A 74 4.26 -13.36 -6.08
C ASN A 74 3.95 -12.12 -6.91
N LEU A 75 4.35 -10.94 -6.43
CA LEU A 75 4.04 -9.67 -7.11
C LEU A 75 4.81 -9.48 -8.43
N ARG A 76 5.79 -10.33 -8.72
CA ARG A 76 6.47 -10.38 -10.02
C ARG A 76 5.54 -10.93 -11.13
N ASP A 77 4.55 -11.71 -10.77
CA ASP A 77 3.72 -12.49 -11.69
C ASP A 77 2.29 -11.90 -11.74
N GLU A 78 1.89 -11.37 -12.88
CA GLU A 78 0.59 -10.71 -13.07
C GLU A 78 -0.59 -11.62 -12.71
N GLY A 79 -0.60 -12.88 -13.17
CA GLY A 79 -1.69 -13.82 -12.94
C GLY A 79 -1.99 -14.04 -11.44
N PRO A 80 -0.99 -14.39 -10.61
CA PRO A 80 -1.14 -14.50 -9.17
C PRO A 80 -1.64 -13.21 -8.49
N VAL A 81 -1.20 -12.02 -8.94
CA VAL A 81 -1.67 -10.74 -8.39
C VAL A 81 -3.16 -10.53 -8.70
N ARG A 82 -3.59 -10.74 -9.94
CA ARG A 82 -5.02 -10.65 -10.32
C ARG A 82 -5.87 -11.65 -9.54
N ALA A 83 -5.42 -12.90 -9.44
CA ALA A 83 -6.10 -13.95 -8.68
C ALA A 83 -6.23 -13.60 -7.18
N MET A 84 -5.20 -12.97 -6.60
CA MET A 84 -5.24 -12.49 -5.22
C MET A 84 -6.31 -11.41 -5.03
N VAL A 85 -6.37 -10.40 -5.90
CA VAL A 85 -7.37 -9.32 -5.82
C VAL A 85 -8.77 -9.89 -6.00
N GLN A 86 -8.97 -10.77 -7.00
CA GLN A 86 -10.24 -11.45 -7.22
C GLN A 86 -10.69 -12.25 -5.98
N ARG A 87 -9.76 -13.00 -5.35
CA ARG A 87 -10.05 -13.75 -4.12
C ARG A 87 -10.53 -12.85 -2.99
N VAL A 88 -9.97 -11.65 -2.85
CA VAL A 88 -10.41 -10.68 -1.84
C VAL A 88 -11.82 -10.19 -2.16
N ALA A 89 -12.09 -9.87 -3.42
CA ALA A 89 -13.41 -9.45 -3.89
C ALA A 89 -14.46 -10.55 -3.68
N ASP A 90 -14.14 -11.81 -4.00
CA ASP A 90 -15.04 -12.95 -3.82
C ASP A 90 -15.35 -13.22 -2.35
N HIS A 91 -14.34 -13.03 -1.47
CA HIS A 91 -14.49 -13.30 -0.04
C HIS A 91 -15.36 -12.26 0.68
N PHE A 92 -15.16 -10.97 0.36
CA PHE A 92 -15.84 -9.87 1.06
C PHE A 92 -16.98 -9.23 0.25
N GLY A 93 -17.11 -9.55 -1.03
CA GLY A 93 -18.11 -8.99 -1.93
C GLY A 93 -17.80 -7.59 -2.47
N ARG A 94 -16.69 -6.96 -2.01
CA ARG A 94 -16.29 -5.61 -2.40
C ARG A 94 -14.81 -5.32 -2.11
N ILE A 95 -14.28 -4.24 -2.69
CA ILE A 95 -12.97 -3.66 -2.34
C ILE A 95 -13.13 -2.14 -2.35
N ASP A 96 -12.83 -1.47 -1.22
CA ASP A 96 -12.96 -0.02 -1.06
C ASP A 96 -11.62 0.70 -0.96
N ALA A 97 -10.57 -0.03 -0.60
CA ALA A 97 -9.23 0.50 -0.56
C ALA A 97 -8.21 -0.55 -1.02
N VAL A 98 -7.17 -0.12 -1.72
CA VAL A 98 -5.95 -0.89 -1.92
C VAL A 98 -4.75 -0.04 -1.55
N VAL A 99 -3.83 -0.59 -0.76
CA VAL A 99 -2.58 0.07 -0.37
C VAL A 99 -1.41 -0.81 -0.77
N THR A 100 -0.55 -0.33 -1.67
CA THR A 100 0.55 -1.12 -2.23
C THR A 100 1.86 -0.91 -1.45
N CYS A 101 1.97 -1.53 -0.26
CA CYS A 101 3.15 -1.37 0.62
C CYS A 101 4.32 -2.31 0.28
N ALA A 102 4.07 -3.38 -0.48
CA ALA A 102 5.11 -4.35 -0.79
C ALA A 102 6.14 -3.76 -1.76
N ALA A 103 7.41 -3.84 -1.38
CA ALA A 103 8.54 -3.50 -2.24
C ALA A 103 9.76 -4.32 -1.85
N ILE A 104 10.63 -4.57 -2.82
CA ILE A 104 11.99 -5.06 -2.58
C ILE A 104 12.97 -3.90 -2.64
N ARG A 105 14.04 -4.00 -1.85
CA ARG A 105 15.16 -3.05 -1.87
C ARG A 105 16.47 -3.83 -1.74
N HIS A 106 17.17 -3.99 -2.85
CA HIS A 106 18.52 -4.51 -2.86
C HIS A 106 19.48 -3.31 -2.97
N ALA A 107 20.37 -3.19 -2.01
CA ALA A 107 21.43 -2.18 -2.00
C ALA A 107 22.73 -2.81 -2.46
N GLY A 108 23.52 -2.06 -3.23
CA GLY A 108 24.84 -2.49 -3.70
C GLY A 108 25.55 -1.36 -4.46
N PRO A 109 26.87 -1.51 -4.68
CA PRO A 109 27.65 -0.56 -5.47
C PRO A 109 27.13 -0.53 -6.93
N LEU A 110 27.17 0.65 -7.56
CA LEU A 110 26.57 0.86 -8.89
C LEU A 110 27.17 -0.07 -9.95
N GLU A 111 28.45 -0.37 -9.85
CA GLU A 111 29.17 -1.25 -10.78
C GLU A 111 28.74 -2.72 -10.71
N GLU A 112 28.07 -3.13 -9.65
CA GLU A 112 27.52 -4.50 -9.47
C GLU A 112 26.03 -4.58 -9.85
N VAL A 113 25.34 -3.45 -10.04
CA VAL A 113 23.92 -3.44 -10.40
C VAL A 113 23.74 -3.90 -11.84
N THR A 114 23.02 -4.98 -12.02
CA THR A 114 22.74 -5.58 -13.33
C THR A 114 21.43 -5.06 -13.91
N ALA A 115 21.24 -5.27 -15.22
CA ALA A 115 19.94 -5.02 -15.86
C ALA A 115 18.83 -5.94 -15.32
N ASP A 116 19.18 -7.10 -14.77
CA ASP A 116 18.21 -8.00 -14.16
C ASP A 116 17.76 -7.53 -12.78
N ASP A 117 18.67 -6.93 -12.01
CA ASP A 117 18.31 -6.25 -10.75
C ASP A 117 17.32 -5.13 -11.02
N LEU A 118 17.58 -4.32 -12.06
CA LEU A 118 16.68 -3.25 -12.46
C LEU A 118 15.30 -3.80 -12.83
N ARG A 119 15.23 -4.83 -13.69
CA ARG A 119 13.96 -5.47 -14.09
C ARG A 119 13.22 -6.02 -12.87
N THR A 120 13.93 -6.73 -11.99
CA THR A 120 13.33 -7.32 -10.80
C THR A 120 12.70 -6.27 -9.89
N HIS A 121 13.36 -5.12 -9.68
CA HIS A 121 12.77 -4.01 -8.95
C HIS A 121 11.53 -3.45 -9.65
N PHE A 122 11.57 -3.27 -10.99
CA PHE A 122 10.42 -2.78 -11.73
C PHE A 122 9.27 -3.79 -11.73
N ASP A 123 9.54 -5.08 -11.93
CA ASP A 123 8.50 -6.12 -11.94
C ASP A 123 7.71 -6.14 -10.61
N ILE A 124 8.42 -6.06 -9.48
CA ILE A 124 7.79 -6.18 -8.17
C ILE A 124 7.24 -4.82 -7.68
N ASN A 125 8.09 -3.78 -7.66
CA ASN A 125 7.73 -2.50 -7.04
C ASN A 125 6.76 -1.68 -7.90
N CYS A 126 6.84 -1.82 -9.23
CA CYS A 126 5.96 -1.11 -10.16
C CYS A 126 4.89 -2.04 -10.75
N GLY A 127 5.29 -3.13 -11.38
CA GLY A 127 4.39 -4.05 -12.08
C GLY A 127 3.36 -4.65 -11.14
N GLY A 128 3.80 -5.26 -10.05
CA GLY A 128 2.91 -5.83 -9.04
C GLY A 128 1.99 -4.81 -8.39
N ALA A 129 2.52 -3.63 -8.06
CA ALA A 129 1.73 -2.53 -7.51
C ALA A 129 0.68 -2.02 -8.52
N PHE A 130 1.09 -1.86 -9.79
CA PHE A 130 0.18 -1.44 -10.86
C PHE A 130 -0.95 -2.43 -11.09
N VAL A 131 -0.64 -3.72 -11.22
CA VAL A 131 -1.64 -4.77 -11.46
C VAL A 131 -2.62 -4.87 -10.27
N ALA A 132 -2.13 -4.80 -9.03
CA ALA A 132 -2.99 -4.79 -7.85
C ALA A 132 -3.93 -3.57 -7.83
N ALA A 133 -3.39 -2.37 -8.13
CA ALA A 133 -4.17 -1.14 -8.21
C ALA A 133 -5.18 -1.17 -9.38
N GLN A 134 -4.78 -1.66 -10.55
CA GLN A 134 -5.62 -1.78 -11.74
C GLN A 134 -6.80 -2.72 -11.47
N GLU A 135 -6.54 -3.91 -10.97
CA GLU A 135 -7.58 -4.91 -10.72
C GLU A 135 -8.54 -4.43 -9.61
N ALA A 136 -8.02 -3.92 -8.50
CA ALA A 136 -8.86 -3.37 -7.42
C ALA A 136 -9.67 -2.16 -7.90
N GLY A 137 -9.06 -1.26 -8.68
CA GLY A 137 -9.73 -0.10 -9.27
C GLY A 137 -10.88 -0.50 -10.21
N ALA A 138 -10.73 -1.59 -10.96
CA ALA A 138 -11.81 -2.12 -11.80
C ALA A 138 -13.02 -2.59 -11.00
N PHE A 139 -12.84 -3.12 -9.78
CA PHE A 139 -13.93 -3.39 -8.84
C PHE A 139 -14.54 -2.07 -8.33
N MET A 140 -13.72 -1.13 -7.89
CA MET A 140 -14.16 0.16 -7.35
C MET A 140 -14.98 0.97 -8.37
N VAL A 141 -14.63 0.93 -9.66
CA VAL A 141 -15.38 1.62 -10.72
C VAL A 141 -16.84 1.16 -10.79
N ARG A 142 -17.10 -0.13 -10.53
CA ARG A 142 -18.44 -0.70 -10.54
C ARG A 142 -19.23 -0.48 -9.24
N GLN A 143 -18.57 -0.01 -8.18
CA GLN A 143 -19.19 0.29 -6.89
C GLN A 143 -19.73 1.73 -6.88
N PRO A 144 -20.97 1.98 -6.41
CA PRO A 144 -21.52 3.33 -6.32
C PRO A 144 -20.68 4.27 -5.44
N GLU A 145 -20.04 3.74 -4.39
CA GLU A 145 -19.20 4.49 -3.45
C GLU A 145 -17.80 4.77 -4.00
N GLY A 146 -17.41 4.08 -5.09
CA GLY A 146 -16.06 4.14 -5.62
C GLY A 146 -15.03 3.45 -4.73
N GLY A 147 -13.89 4.10 -4.50
CA GLY A 147 -12.83 3.57 -3.64
C GLY A 147 -11.55 4.41 -3.68
N GLY A 148 -10.55 3.99 -2.89
CA GLY A 148 -9.27 4.68 -2.78
C GLY A 148 -8.07 3.77 -3.04
N ILE A 149 -7.19 4.21 -3.92
CA ILE A 149 -5.92 3.55 -4.23
C ILE A 149 -4.80 4.38 -3.59
N ILE A 150 -3.97 3.78 -2.77
CA ILE A 150 -2.78 4.41 -2.21
C ILE A 150 -1.55 3.65 -2.68
N MET A 151 -0.77 4.31 -3.53
CA MET A 151 0.55 3.81 -3.96
C MET A 151 1.59 4.22 -2.93
N MET A 152 2.41 3.28 -2.47
CA MET A 152 3.52 3.60 -1.58
C MET A 152 4.79 3.78 -2.39
N GLY A 153 5.48 4.91 -2.17
CA GLY A 153 6.76 5.23 -2.75
C GLY A 153 7.78 5.64 -1.69
N ASP A 154 8.98 5.99 -2.13
CA ASP A 154 10.09 6.42 -1.27
C ASP A 154 10.43 7.89 -1.57
N SER A 155 10.53 8.74 -0.54
CA SER A 155 10.88 10.16 -0.68
C SER A 155 12.34 10.37 -1.12
N ALA A 156 13.20 9.35 -1.00
CA ALA A 156 14.58 9.40 -1.49
C ALA A 156 14.68 9.51 -3.02
N VAL A 157 13.58 9.42 -3.77
CA VAL A 157 13.57 9.71 -5.22
C VAL A 157 14.00 11.15 -5.51
N ASP A 158 13.68 12.09 -4.61
CA ASP A 158 14.06 13.51 -4.74
C ASP A 158 15.47 13.79 -4.21
N ARG A 159 16.02 12.90 -3.37
CA ARG A 159 17.38 12.94 -2.84
C ARG A 159 18.03 11.56 -2.87
N PRO A 160 18.51 11.13 -4.04
CA PRO A 160 19.08 9.80 -4.21
C PRO A 160 20.30 9.57 -3.31
N ARG A 161 20.45 8.32 -2.87
CA ARG A 161 21.59 7.85 -2.09
C ARG A 161 22.38 6.82 -2.89
N THR A 162 23.66 6.74 -2.63
CA THR A 162 24.51 5.70 -3.21
C THR A 162 23.99 4.31 -2.84
N GLY A 163 24.23 3.34 -3.71
CA GLY A 163 23.85 1.94 -3.48
C GLY A 163 22.36 1.64 -3.62
N SER A 164 21.55 2.53 -4.21
CA SER A 164 20.10 2.33 -4.33
C SER A 164 19.57 2.58 -5.76
N ALA A 165 20.42 2.50 -6.78
CA ALA A 165 20.07 2.91 -8.15
C ALA A 165 18.84 2.18 -8.71
N ALA A 166 18.83 0.84 -8.67
CA ALA A 166 17.70 0.04 -9.20
C ALA A 166 16.41 0.26 -8.40
N PHE A 167 16.53 0.34 -7.07
CA PHE A 167 15.41 0.61 -6.17
C PHE A 167 14.79 1.98 -6.46
N LEU A 168 15.60 3.06 -6.42
CA LEU A 168 15.10 4.42 -6.60
C LEU A 168 14.55 4.65 -8.01
N ALA A 169 15.13 4.03 -9.04
CA ALA A 169 14.56 4.07 -10.38
C ALA A 169 13.12 3.52 -10.40
N SER A 170 12.88 2.38 -9.73
CA SER A 170 11.54 1.81 -9.62
C SER A 170 10.60 2.68 -8.78
N GLN A 171 11.09 3.28 -7.68
CA GLN A 171 10.28 4.19 -6.85
C GLN A 171 9.92 5.49 -7.57
N GLY A 172 10.79 5.99 -8.46
CA GLY A 172 10.54 7.17 -9.29
C GLY A 172 9.36 7.01 -10.25
N ALA A 173 8.98 5.78 -10.62
CA ALA A 173 7.81 5.50 -11.45
C ALA A 173 6.48 5.65 -10.70
N ILE A 174 6.45 5.45 -9.37
CA ILE A 174 5.23 5.44 -8.57
C ILE A 174 4.43 6.76 -8.67
N PRO A 175 5.04 7.97 -8.58
CA PRO A 175 4.30 9.22 -8.75
C PRO A 175 3.63 9.36 -10.11
N ALA A 176 4.28 8.94 -11.19
CA ALA A 176 3.72 9.00 -12.54
C ALA A 176 2.55 8.02 -12.70
N MET A 177 2.71 6.79 -12.22
CA MET A 177 1.66 5.77 -12.22
C MET A 177 0.43 6.23 -11.42
N THR A 178 0.65 6.83 -10.24
CA THR A 178 -0.42 7.37 -9.39
C THR A 178 -1.27 8.38 -10.14
N ARG A 179 -0.65 9.35 -10.79
CA ARG A 179 -1.37 10.40 -11.53
C ARG A 179 -2.13 9.83 -12.72
N SER A 180 -1.54 8.88 -13.44
CA SER A 180 -2.20 8.19 -14.55
C SER A 180 -3.43 7.43 -14.07
N LEU A 181 -3.32 6.61 -13.02
CA LEU A 181 -4.44 5.88 -12.45
C LEU A 181 -5.53 6.82 -11.93
N ALA A 182 -5.16 7.96 -11.32
CA ALA A 182 -6.10 8.95 -10.82
C ALA A 182 -6.99 9.54 -11.93
N VAL A 183 -6.42 9.80 -13.11
CA VAL A 183 -7.16 10.33 -14.27
C VAL A 183 -8.00 9.23 -14.91
N GLU A 184 -7.41 8.07 -15.15
CA GLU A 184 -8.08 6.94 -15.83
C GLU A 184 -9.31 6.46 -15.06
N PHE A 185 -9.19 6.22 -13.76
CA PHE A 185 -10.32 5.76 -12.96
C PHE A 185 -11.39 6.83 -12.76
N ALA A 186 -11.00 8.09 -12.54
CA ALA A 186 -11.95 9.18 -12.37
C ALA A 186 -12.80 9.43 -13.63
N ALA A 187 -12.28 9.11 -14.82
CA ALA A 187 -13.03 9.19 -16.08
C ALA A 187 -14.20 8.19 -16.13
N HIS A 188 -14.10 7.07 -15.41
CA HIS A 188 -15.16 6.05 -15.33
C HIS A 188 -16.06 6.20 -14.10
N ASN A 189 -15.44 6.52 -12.96
CA ASN A 189 -16.17 6.81 -11.71
C ASN A 189 -15.37 7.86 -10.90
N PRO A 190 -15.85 9.10 -10.78
CA PRO A 190 -15.13 10.19 -10.11
C PRO A 190 -14.93 9.96 -8.60
N ARG A 191 -15.57 8.95 -8.03
CA ARG A 191 -15.36 8.53 -6.64
C ARG A 191 -14.22 7.52 -6.47
N VAL A 192 -13.62 7.05 -7.57
CA VAL A 192 -12.39 6.25 -7.52
C VAL A 192 -11.19 7.20 -7.60
N ARG A 193 -10.36 7.16 -6.59
CA ARG A 193 -9.22 8.07 -6.42
C ARG A 193 -7.93 7.28 -6.26
N ALA A 194 -6.85 7.80 -6.81
CA ALA A 194 -5.51 7.26 -6.61
C ALA A 194 -4.56 8.34 -6.11
N ASN A 195 -3.89 8.07 -5.00
CA ASN A 195 -2.91 8.97 -4.39
C ASN A 195 -1.65 8.18 -4.01
N CYS A 196 -0.57 8.88 -3.70
CA CYS A 196 0.69 8.30 -3.29
C CYS A 196 1.13 8.85 -1.93
N VAL A 197 1.73 7.99 -1.11
CA VAL A 197 2.51 8.39 0.06
C VAL A 197 3.97 8.09 -0.23
N LEU A 198 4.83 9.10 -0.15
CA LEU A 198 6.28 8.98 -0.28
C LEU A 198 6.87 8.94 1.14
N SER A 199 7.26 7.76 1.61
CA SER A 199 7.82 7.59 2.95
C SER A 199 9.35 7.55 2.92
N ASP A 200 10.01 7.98 4.00
CA ASP A 200 11.44 7.71 4.19
C ASP A 200 11.62 6.34 4.84
N ALA A 201 11.72 5.29 4.03
CA ALA A 201 11.96 3.94 4.51
C ALA A 201 13.32 3.76 5.20
N ALA A 202 14.25 4.69 5.07
CA ALA A 202 15.59 4.64 5.65
C ALA A 202 15.72 5.42 6.97
N GLY A 203 14.65 6.10 7.40
CA GLY A 203 14.53 6.69 8.74
C GLY A 203 15.60 7.70 9.12
N HIS A 204 15.65 8.85 8.44
CA HIS A 204 16.63 9.91 8.77
C HIS A 204 16.17 10.82 9.90
N ARG A 205 14.92 10.73 10.31
CA ARG A 205 14.34 11.41 11.45
C ARG A 205 13.48 10.43 12.25
N GLU A 206 13.11 10.80 13.47
CA GLU A 206 12.27 10.00 14.39
C GLU A 206 10.82 9.79 13.89
N GLY A 207 10.67 9.50 12.58
CA GLY A 207 9.40 9.10 11.99
C GLY A 207 9.09 7.65 12.31
N THR A 208 7.83 7.37 12.69
CA THR A 208 7.38 6.01 12.93
C THR A 208 6.48 5.52 11.80
N VAL A 209 6.27 4.22 11.72
CA VAL A 209 5.36 3.61 10.74
C VAL A 209 3.91 4.11 10.89
N GLU A 210 3.54 4.58 12.09
CA GLU A 210 2.23 5.15 12.40
C GLU A 210 2.01 6.49 11.70
N HIS A 211 3.03 7.33 11.52
CA HIS A 211 2.91 8.58 10.76
C HIS A 211 2.54 8.30 9.30
N VAL A 212 3.14 7.26 8.72
CA VAL A 212 2.82 6.83 7.35
C VAL A 212 1.40 6.26 7.27
N ALA A 213 1.02 5.41 8.22
CA ALA A 213 -0.33 4.87 8.29
C ALA A 213 -1.41 5.96 8.46
N HIS A 214 -1.11 7.00 9.23
CA HIS A 214 -2.00 8.16 9.41
C HIS A 214 -2.19 8.94 8.10
N ALA A 215 -1.12 9.14 7.34
CA ALA A 215 -1.20 9.78 6.01
C ALA A 215 -2.02 8.95 5.03
N VAL A 216 -1.90 7.62 5.06
CA VAL A 216 -2.73 6.70 4.26
C VAL A 216 -4.22 6.89 4.61
N LEU A 217 -4.57 6.89 5.90
CA LEU A 217 -5.95 7.13 6.34
C LEU A 217 -6.46 8.50 5.88
N PHE A 218 -5.67 9.55 6.05
CA PHE A 218 -6.02 10.91 5.62
C PHE A 218 -6.38 10.96 4.13
N LEU A 219 -5.57 10.34 3.27
CA LEU A 219 -5.80 10.31 1.83
C LEU A 219 -7.02 9.44 1.44
N LEU A 220 -7.32 8.39 2.20
CA LEU A 220 -8.52 7.57 1.98
C LEU A 220 -9.79 8.30 2.45
N GLU A 221 -9.74 9.01 3.57
CA GLU A 221 -10.89 9.69 4.16
C GLU A 221 -11.23 11.00 3.45
N ASN A 222 -10.24 11.74 2.94
CA ASN A 222 -10.48 12.99 2.22
C ASN A 222 -10.87 12.72 0.76
N GLN A 223 -12.17 12.79 0.49
CA GLN A 223 -12.73 12.47 -0.83
C GLN A 223 -12.44 13.51 -1.92
N PHE A 224 -11.84 14.66 -1.57
CA PHE A 224 -11.52 15.73 -2.53
C PHE A 224 -10.05 15.74 -2.95
N ILE A 225 -9.26 14.73 -2.54
CA ILE A 225 -7.86 14.60 -2.93
C ILE A 225 -7.72 13.45 -3.93
N ASN A 226 -7.21 13.76 -5.14
CA ASN A 226 -6.92 12.78 -6.19
C ASN A 226 -5.65 13.16 -6.95
N GLY A 227 -4.76 12.21 -7.20
CA GLY A 227 -3.51 12.40 -7.95
C GLY A 227 -2.35 13.02 -7.18
N ILE A 228 -2.47 13.20 -5.85
CA ILE A 228 -1.38 13.77 -5.03
C ILE A 228 -0.31 12.73 -4.71
N CYS A 229 0.94 13.19 -4.60
CA CYS A 229 2.04 12.46 -3.97
C CYS A 229 2.43 13.21 -2.70
N LEU A 230 2.14 12.63 -1.55
CA LEU A 230 2.32 13.23 -0.23
C LEU A 230 3.62 12.74 0.42
N PRO A 231 4.65 13.58 0.60
CA PRO A 231 5.84 13.21 1.36
C PRO A 231 5.51 13.06 2.86
N VAL A 232 5.98 11.97 3.45
CA VAL A 232 5.92 11.69 4.90
C VAL A 232 7.31 11.27 5.36
N ASP A 233 8.21 12.23 5.49
CA ASP A 233 9.65 12.04 5.65
C ASP A 233 10.28 13.00 6.68
N GLY A 234 9.44 13.72 7.42
CA GLY A 234 9.90 14.69 8.41
C GLY A 234 10.63 15.89 7.79
N GLY A 235 10.44 16.17 6.49
CA GLY A 235 11.15 17.23 5.77
C GLY A 235 12.61 16.87 5.48
N GLY A 236 12.96 15.59 5.43
CA GLY A 236 14.32 15.11 5.13
C GLY A 236 14.94 15.71 3.88
N PRO A 237 14.22 15.83 2.75
CA PRO A 237 14.72 16.48 1.54
C PRO A 237 15.02 17.99 1.67
N LEU A 238 14.49 18.64 2.69
CA LEU A 238 14.65 20.09 2.91
C LEU A 238 15.80 20.44 3.86
N ALA A 239 16.42 19.45 4.50
CA ALA A 239 17.46 19.62 5.51
C ALA A 239 18.89 19.52 4.96
#